data_6e01a05894802a0e400fe2fd9e728818
#
_entry.id   6e01a05894802a0e400fe2fd9e728818
#
_cell.length_a   1.000
_cell.length_b   1.000
_cell.length_c   1.000
_cell.angle_alpha   90.00
_cell.angle_beta   90.00
_cell.angle_gamma   90.00
#
_symmetry.space_group_name_H-M   'P 1'
#
loop_
_entity.id
_entity.type
_entity.pdbx_description
1 polymer ?
#
loop_
_entity_poly.entity_id
_entity_poly.type
_entity_poly.pdbx_seq_one_letter_code
_entity_poly.pdbx_strand_id
1 'polypeptide(L)'
;LLEEMADAGIRLWVEDGKLKFRAPSGAMTVERANLIKKNRDAVIAALNEPRPIKREPEKRYDPYPLTDIQQAYQLGKSEAYPYGGVGCQGYMEISLGGVEFERLNNAWRKVVARHDVLHSVISEDGYQQVLEEYDVGLIEFVEAESRSLEEVASECRRTMDHKDYATSVHPYELKVSTDGIKSILHISVNLALCDFLSITIILNDLARAYDGEQLDSSDEISFRDFVMDAKTRGVSSPSLKADEEYWSARIDELPPAPMLPMGPNPDVRTGVRFIRHQMSLTDNE
;
A
#
# COMPACT_ATOMS: atom_id res chain seq x y z
N LEU A 1 32.65 11.97 -4.08
CA LEU A 1 33.06 11.98 -2.68
C LEU A 1 32.20 11.04 -1.81
N LEU A 2 30.86 11.20 -1.77
CA LEU A 2 29.99 10.31 -0.98
C LEU A 2 30.07 8.86 -1.44
N GLU A 3 30.05 8.62 -2.75
CA GLU A 3 30.23 7.29 -3.34
C GLU A 3 31.60 6.69 -2.99
N GLU A 4 32.67 7.47 -3.12
CA GLU A 4 34.03 7.05 -2.76
C GLU A 4 34.14 6.68 -1.26
N MET A 5 33.44 7.40 -0.39
CA MET A 5 33.39 7.09 1.04
C MET A 5 32.60 5.80 1.27
N ALA A 6 31.47 5.63 0.58
CA ALA A 6 30.65 4.41 0.66
C ALA A 6 31.42 3.17 0.18
N ASP A 7 32.12 3.27 -0.96
CA ASP A 7 32.97 2.19 -1.51
C ASP A 7 34.09 1.78 -0.54
N ALA A 8 34.56 2.73 0.26
CA ALA A 8 35.53 2.46 1.33
C ALA A 8 34.89 1.96 2.64
N GLY A 9 33.58 1.73 2.65
CA GLY A 9 32.84 1.31 3.85
C GLY A 9 32.67 2.42 4.89
N ILE A 10 32.91 3.70 4.51
CA ILE A 10 32.74 4.84 5.40
C ILE A 10 31.30 5.36 5.26
N ARG A 11 30.54 5.28 6.33
CA ARG A 11 29.20 5.85 6.41
C ARG A 11 29.24 7.26 6.97
N LEU A 12 28.61 8.19 6.28
CA LEU A 12 28.39 9.57 6.72
C LEU A 12 26.90 9.81 6.93
N TRP A 13 26.53 10.54 8.01
CA TRP A 13 25.16 10.99 8.25
C TRP A 13 25.14 12.30 9.00
N VAL A 14 24.00 12.97 9.00
CA VAL A 14 23.79 14.20 9.76
C VAL A 14 22.92 13.89 10.97
N GLU A 15 23.38 14.30 12.15
CA GLU A 15 22.67 14.16 13.40
C GLU A 15 22.79 15.49 14.17
N ASP A 16 21.67 16.08 14.55
CA ASP A 16 21.62 17.40 15.21
C ASP A 16 22.41 18.49 14.46
N GLY A 17 22.36 18.51 13.13
CA GLY A 17 23.08 19.42 12.26
C GLY A 17 24.60 19.20 12.22
N LYS A 18 25.09 18.10 12.80
CA LYS A 18 26.49 17.73 12.81
C LYS A 18 26.76 16.52 11.94
N LEU A 19 27.81 16.59 11.13
CA LEU A 19 28.26 15.45 10.35
C LEU A 19 28.89 14.41 11.28
N LYS A 20 28.39 13.22 11.24
CA LYS A 20 28.87 12.02 11.93
C LYS A 20 29.40 11.01 10.92
N PHE A 21 30.23 10.10 11.36
CA PHE A 21 30.73 9.02 10.51
C PHE A 21 30.97 7.74 11.31
N ARG A 22 30.87 6.61 10.59
CA ARG A 22 31.32 5.30 11.04
C ARG A 22 32.19 4.70 9.93
N ALA A 23 33.32 4.11 10.28
CA ALA A 23 34.24 3.52 9.32
C ALA A 23 34.85 2.25 9.88
N PRO A 24 35.16 1.24 9.06
CA PRO A 24 36.00 0.12 9.42
C PRO A 24 37.41 0.60 9.87
N SER A 25 38.10 -0.22 10.66
CA SER A 25 39.43 0.10 11.09
C SER A 25 40.37 0.34 9.90
N GLY A 26 41.02 1.52 9.87
CA GLY A 26 41.91 1.93 8.79
C GLY A 26 41.23 2.51 7.53
N ALA A 27 39.92 2.46 7.38
CA ALA A 27 39.24 3.03 6.21
C ALA A 27 39.25 4.57 6.20
N MET A 28 39.20 5.23 7.36
CA MET A 28 39.28 6.68 7.49
C MET A 28 40.75 7.11 7.49
N THR A 29 41.28 7.37 6.30
CA THR A 29 42.64 7.93 6.17
C THR A 29 42.66 9.44 6.45
N VAL A 30 43.85 9.99 6.66
CA VAL A 30 44.05 11.45 6.87
C VAL A 30 43.55 12.24 5.66
N GLU A 31 43.80 11.73 4.45
CA GLU A 31 43.35 12.36 3.19
C GLU A 31 41.84 12.41 3.12
N ARG A 32 41.15 11.29 3.41
CA ARG A 32 39.68 11.21 3.42
C ARG A 32 39.07 12.12 4.47
N ALA A 33 39.60 12.11 5.66
CA ALA A 33 39.15 13.00 6.73
C ALA A 33 39.30 14.50 6.35
N ASN A 34 40.43 14.88 5.74
CA ASN A 34 40.64 16.24 5.25
C ASN A 34 39.69 16.59 4.10
N LEU A 35 39.44 15.65 3.19
CA LEU A 35 38.51 15.84 2.06
C LEU A 35 37.08 16.06 2.55
N ILE A 36 36.61 15.26 3.51
CA ILE A 36 35.30 15.43 4.15
C ILE A 36 35.24 16.78 4.87
N LYS A 37 36.28 17.15 5.64
CA LYS A 37 36.32 18.40 6.37
C LYS A 37 36.29 19.62 5.44
N LYS A 38 37.03 19.57 4.33
CA LYS A 38 37.06 20.63 3.32
C LYS A 38 35.70 20.85 2.64
N ASN A 39 34.94 19.78 2.45
CA ASN A 39 33.65 19.81 1.77
C ASN A 39 32.48 19.63 2.74
N ARG A 40 32.67 19.91 4.03
CA ARG A 40 31.72 19.59 5.09
C ARG A 40 30.30 20.08 4.81
N ASP A 41 30.15 21.33 4.42
CA ASP A 41 28.83 21.92 4.22
C ASP A 41 28.14 21.37 2.96
N ALA A 42 28.90 21.11 1.89
CA ALA A 42 28.40 20.45 0.70
C ALA A 42 27.99 18.98 0.98
N VAL A 43 28.78 18.28 1.83
CA VAL A 43 28.44 16.91 2.26
C VAL A 43 27.16 16.90 3.13
N ILE A 44 27.04 17.85 4.07
CA ILE A 44 25.82 17.99 4.88
C ILE A 44 24.60 18.30 3.99
N ALA A 45 24.72 19.22 3.05
CA ALA A 45 23.67 19.54 2.10
C ALA A 45 23.27 18.31 1.30
N ALA A 46 24.23 17.62 0.69
CA ALA A 46 23.97 16.42 -0.11
C ALA A 46 23.39 15.23 0.69
N LEU A 47 23.71 15.13 1.99
CA LEU A 47 23.12 14.10 2.87
C LEU A 47 21.71 14.46 3.35
N ASN A 48 21.38 15.75 3.39
CA ASN A 48 20.04 16.24 3.74
C ASN A 48 19.13 16.39 2.52
N GLU A 49 19.70 16.44 1.31
CA GLU A 49 18.90 16.42 0.09
C GLU A 49 18.27 15.04 -0.09
N PRO A 50 16.93 14.97 -0.29
CA PRO A 50 16.29 13.73 -0.66
C PRO A 50 16.94 13.25 -1.97
N ARG A 51 17.55 12.08 -1.94
CA ARG A 51 18.12 11.49 -3.15
C ARG A 51 16.96 11.20 -4.12
N PRO A 52 16.94 11.83 -5.30
CA PRO A 52 15.82 11.64 -6.21
C PRO A 52 15.73 10.17 -6.61
N ILE A 53 14.50 9.64 -6.62
CA ILE A 53 14.22 8.31 -7.13
C ILE A 53 14.46 8.34 -8.65
N LYS A 54 15.16 7.33 -9.16
CA LYS A 54 15.38 7.20 -10.61
C LYS A 54 14.05 6.89 -11.29
N ARG A 55 13.63 7.74 -12.19
CA ARG A 55 12.43 7.55 -13.00
C ARG A 55 12.78 6.74 -14.25
N GLU A 56 11.97 5.72 -14.53
CA GLU A 56 12.09 4.87 -15.72
C GLU A 56 10.71 4.71 -16.39
N PRO A 57 10.15 5.80 -16.97
CA PRO A 57 8.79 5.78 -17.53
C PRO A 57 8.62 4.77 -18.67
N GLU A 58 9.68 4.46 -19.39
CA GLU A 58 9.71 3.44 -20.44
C GLU A 58 9.53 2.01 -19.92
N LYS A 59 9.70 1.81 -18.62
CA LYS A 59 9.54 0.52 -17.93
C LYS A 59 8.27 0.44 -17.07
N ARG A 60 7.38 1.41 -17.20
CA ARG A 60 6.17 1.51 -16.37
C ARG A 60 5.37 0.20 -16.31
N TYR A 61 5.32 -0.51 -17.42
CA TYR A 61 4.54 -1.75 -17.56
C TYR A 61 5.38 -3.03 -17.41
N ASP A 62 6.68 -2.92 -17.13
CA ASP A 62 7.50 -4.08 -16.83
C ASP A 62 7.11 -4.69 -15.47
N PRO A 63 7.12 -6.02 -15.32
CA PRO A 63 6.95 -6.67 -14.02
C PRO A 63 8.02 -6.21 -13.03
N TYR A 64 7.62 -6.07 -11.77
CA TYR A 64 8.52 -5.70 -10.68
C TYR A 64 8.15 -6.47 -9.40
N PRO A 65 9.11 -6.70 -8.50
CA PRO A 65 8.87 -7.55 -7.35
C PRO A 65 7.91 -6.91 -6.34
N LEU A 66 7.24 -7.75 -5.57
CA LEU A 66 6.43 -7.32 -4.43
C LEU A 66 7.31 -6.69 -3.34
N THR A 67 6.73 -5.75 -2.59
CA THR A 67 7.29 -5.30 -1.32
C THR A 67 7.16 -6.39 -0.25
N ASP A 68 7.93 -6.28 0.83
CA ASP A 68 7.89 -7.29 1.91
C ASP A 68 6.49 -7.39 2.55
N ILE A 69 5.78 -6.27 2.67
CA ILE A 69 4.40 -6.23 3.16
C ILE A 69 3.44 -6.93 2.18
N GLN A 70 3.56 -6.67 0.89
CA GLN A 70 2.76 -7.37 -0.12
C GLN A 70 3.03 -8.88 -0.12
N GLN A 71 4.30 -9.28 0.05
CA GLN A 71 4.66 -10.70 0.22
C GLN A 71 4.00 -11.31 1.46
N ALA A 72 3.99 -10.58 2.58
CA ALA A 72 3.31 -11.03 3.80
C ALA A 72 1.80 -11.22 3.57
N TYR A 73 1.13 -10.34 2.82
CA TYR A 73 -0.27 -10.54 2.43
C TYR A 73 -0.47 -11.78 1.56
N GLN A 74 0.44 -12.07 0.63
CA GLN A 74 0.35 -13.28 -0.19
C GLN A 74 0.57 -14.57 0.65
N LEU A 75 1.52 -14.53 1.58
CA LEU A 75 1.73 -15.64 2.52
C LEU A 75 0.50 -15.87 3.41
N GLY A 76 -0.18 -14.80 3.85
CA GLY A 76 -1.40 -14.89 4.65
C GLY A 76 -2.57 -15.58 3.94
N LYS A 77 -2.58 -15.64 2.61
CA LYS A 77 -3.54 -16.41 1.83
C LYS A 77 -3.31 -17.92 1.86
N SER A 78 -2.13 -18.36 2.28
CA SER A 78 -1.80 -19.78 2.31
C SER A 78 -2.51 -20.49 3.48
N GLU A 79 -3.23 -21.57 3.18
CA GLU A 79 -3.84 -22.44 4.19
C GLU A 79 -2.81 -23.19 5.06
N ALA A 80 -1.53 -23.15 4.70
CA ALA A 80 -0.46 -23.78 5.46
C ALA A 80 -0.20 -23.09 6.80
N TYR A 81 -0.66 -21.83 6.97
CA TYR A 81 -0.47 -21.06 8.18
C TYR A 81 -1.73 -21.09 9.08
N PRO A 82 -1.55 -21.11 10.42
CA PRO A 82 -2.67 -20.85 11.34
C PRO A 82 -3.32 -19.50 11.00
N TYR A 83 -4.64 -19.49 10.89
CA TYR A 83 -5.43 -18.31 10.44
C TYR A 83 -5.16 -17.83 9.01
N GLY A 84 -4.43 -18.61 8.19
CA GLY A 84 -4.26 -18.37 6.77
C GLY A 84 -5.48 -18.76 5.94
N GLY A 85 -5.37 -18.65 4.62
CA GLY A 85 -6.45 -19.00 3.68
C GLY A 85 -7.44 -17.86 3.47
N VAL A 86 -7.11 -16.63 3.88
CA VAL A 86 -7.98 -15.46 3.73
C VAL A 86 -7.21 -14.33 3.03
N GLY A 87 -7.79 -13.80 1.96
CA GLY A 87 -7.28 -12.59 1.32
C GLY A 87 -7.48 -11.37 2.21
N CYS A 88 -6.51 -10.46 2.21
CA CYS A 88 -6.64 -9.20 2.92
C CYS A 88 -7.42 -8.20 2.07
N GLN A 89 -8.58 -7.79 2.55
CA GLN A 89 -9.53 -6.94 1.86
C GLN A 89 -9.99 -5.79 2.74
N GLY A 90 -10.13 -4.60 2.16
CA GLY A 90 -10.84 -3.49 2.76
C GLY A 90 -12.24 -3.38 2.18
N TYR A 91 -13.25 -3.28 3.03
CA TYR A 91 -14.62 -2.98 2.65
C TYR A 91 -15.12 -1.74 3.38
N MET A 92 -15.79 -0.85 2.66
CA MET A 92 -16.37 0.36 3.23
C MET A 92 -17.65 0.77 2.53
N GLU A 93 -18.45 1.55 3.23
CA GLU A 93 -19.69 2.14 2.73
C GLU A 93 -19.65 3.64 2.93
N ILE A 94 -20.06 4.37 1.89
CA ILE A 94 -20.14 5.85 1.92
C ILE A 94 -21.56 6.26 1.57
N SER A 95 -22.22 6.94 2.51
CA SER A 95 -23.55 7.51 2.27
C SER A 95 -23.44 8.74 1.37
N LEU A 96 -24.22 8.75 0.32
CA LEU A 96 -24.27 9.81 -0.68
C LEU A 96 -25.73 10.30 -0.85
N GLY A 97 -25.88 11.48 -1.43
CA GLY A 97 -27.17 11.92 -2.00
C GLY A 97 -27.52 11.15 -3.29
N GLY A 98 -28.39 11.71 -4.10
CA GLY A 98 -28.64 11.16 -5.44
C GLY A 98 -27.38 11.22 -6.29
N VAL A 99 -27.10 10.12 -6.99
CA VAL A 99 -25.90 9.95 -7.81
C VAL A 99 -26.30 9.60 -9.24
N GLU A 100 -25.70 10.27 -10.21
CA GLU A 100 -25.91 10.01 -11.62
C GLU A 100 -24.98 8.88 -12.11
N PHE A 101 -25.57 7.81 -12.60
CA PHE A 101 -24.88 6.58 -13.04
C PHE A 101 -23.74 6.87 -14.05
N GLU A 102 -24.07 7.50 -15.17
CA GLU A 102 -23.10 7.77 -16.23
C GLU A 102 -21.98 8.68 -15.78
N ARG A 103 -22.32 9.70 -14.98
CA ARG A 103 -21.36 10.65 -14.43
C ARG A 103 -20.37 9.96 -13.48
N LEU A 104 -20.87 9.10 -12.60
CA LEU A 104 -20.01 8.36 -11.66
C LEU A 104 -19.10 7.38 -12.39
N ASN A 105 -19.62 6.63 -13.35
CA ASN A 105 -18.81 5.72 -14.15
C ASN A 105 -17.76 6.46 -15.00
N ASN A 106 -18.09 7.62 -15.55
CA ASN A 106 -17.13 8.45 -16.27
C ASN A 106 -16.04 9.00 -15.35
N ALA A 107 -16.41 9.40 -14.12
CA ALA A 107 -15.44 9.81 -13.10
C ALA A 107 -14.53 8.63 -12.71
N TRP A 108 -15.12 7.46 -12.49
CA TRP A 108 -14.35 6.25 -12.15
C TRP A 108 -13.33 5.85 -13.23
N ARG A 109 -13.70 5.92 -14.50
CA ARG A 109 -12.75 5.68 -15.60
C ARG A 109 -11.54 6.60 -15.55
N LYS A 110 -11.75 7.89 -15.22
CA LYS A 110 -10.64 8.86 -15.08
C LYS A 110 -9.74 8.51 -13.89
N VAL A 111 -10.34 8.08 -12.78
CA VAL A 111 -9.60 7.67 -11.59
C VAL A 111 -8.76 6.42 -11.86
N VAL A 112 -9.33 5.40 -12.51
CA VAL A 112 -8.58 4.19 -12.87
C VAL A 112 -7.44 4.51 -13.82
N ALA A 113 -7.66 5.36 -14.82
CA ALA A 113 -6.62 5.77 -15.76
C ALA A 113 -5.47 6.55 -15.09
N ARG A 114 -5.75 7.26 -13.98
CA ARG A 114 -4.77 8.01 -13.23
C ARG A 114 -3.92 7.12 -12.31
N HIS A 115 -4.52 6.13 -11.69
CA HIS A 115 -3.90 5.36 -10.61
C HIS A 115 -3.50 3.96 -11.08
N ASP A 116 -2.22 3.77 -11.40
CA ASP A 116 -1.64 2.50 -11.85
C ASP A 116 -2.04 1.29 -10.98
N VAL A 117 -2.16 1.50 -9.67
CA VAL A 117 -2.54 0.45 -8.72
C VAL A 117 -3.91 -0.16 -9.01
N LEU A 118 -4.83 0.61 -9.61
CA LEU A 118 -6.18 0.14 -9.92
C LEU A 118 -6.23 -0.77 -11.17
N HIS A 119 -5.21 -0.78 -11.98
CA HIS A 119 -5.05 -1.70 -13.10
C HIS A 119 -3.74 -2.49 -13.01
N SER A 120 -3.33 -2.80 -11.78
CA SER A 120 -2.18 -3.66 -11.50
C SER A 120 -2.64 -5.06 -11.08
N VAL A 121 -1.85 -6.05 -11.42
CA VAL A 121 -2.05 -7.44 -11.05
C VAL A 121 -0.86 -7.97 -10.25
N ILE A 122 -1.14 -8.92 -9.37
CA ILE A 122 -0.12 -9.66 -8.63
C ILE A 122 -0.09 -11.07 -9.18
N SER A 123 1.08 -11.53 -9.59
CA SER A 123 1.30 -12.89 -10.07
C SER A 123 1.69 -13.85 -8.92
N GLU A 124 1.47 -15.15 -9.14
CA GLU A 124 1.77 -16.18 -8.14
C GLU A 124 3.27 -16.32 -7.84
N ASP A 125 4.13 -15.91 -8.76
CA ASP A 125 5.59 -15.96 -8.62
C ASP A 125 6.18 -14.78 -7.85
N GLY A 126 5.34 -13.93 -7.25
CA GLY A 126 5.78 -12.84 -6.37
C GLY A 126 6.17 -11.56 -7.09
N TYR A 127 5.63 -11.35 -8.27
CA TYR A 127 5.74 -10.09 -9.02
C TYR A 127 4.41 -9.37 -9.10
N GLN A 128 4.48 -8.10 -9.39
CA GLN A 128 3.33 -7.27 -9.74
C GLN A 128 3.62 -6.50 -11.02
N GLN A 129 2.57 -6.13 -11.72
CA GLN A 129 2.67 -5.45 -13.00
C GLN A 129 1.49 -4.52 -13.22
N VAL A 130 1.77 -3.33 -13.73
CA VAL A 130 0.75 -2.41 -14.26
C VAL A 130 0.34 -2.91 -15.64
N LEU A 131 -0.94 -3.04 -15.89
CA LEU A 131 -1.45 -3.43 -17.20
C LEU A 131 -1.54 -2.21 -18.12
N GLU A 132 -0.96 -2.30 -19.31
CA GLU A 132 -1.08 -1.26 -20.34
C GLU A 132 -2.47 -1.28 -20.97
N GLU A 133 -3.00 -2.48 -21.24
CA GLU A 133 -4.37 -2.68 -21.68
C GLU A 133 -5.18 -3.30 -20.53
N TYR A 134 -6.28 -2.65 -20.15
CA TYR A 134 -7.13 -3.09 -19.06
C TYR A 134 -8.59 -2.71 -19.27
N ASP A 135 -9.48 -3.51 -18.73
CA ASP A 135 -10.88 -3.16 -18.58
C ASP A 135 -11.09 -2.40 -17.26
N VAL A 136 -11.89 -1.34 -17.30
CA VAL A 136 -12.21 -0.52 -16.12
C VAL A 136 -13.43 -1.11 -15.45
N GLY A 137 -13.81 -2.17 -15.31
CA GLY A 137 -15.02 -2.63 -14.59
C GLY A 137 -16.01 -1.51 -14.22
N LEU A 138 -17.22 -1.59 -14.68
CA LEU A 138 -18.23 -0.57 -14.38
C LEU A 138 -18.72 -0.69 -12.93
N ILE A 139 -19.06 0.45 -12.32
CA ILE A 139 -19.77 0.48 -11.04
C ILE A 139 -21.18 -0.07 -11.27
N GLU A 140 -21.54 -1.10 -10.53
CA GLU A 140 -22.88 -1.68 -10.57
C GLU A 140 -23.85 -0.83 -9.76
N PHE A 141 -25.02 -0.48 -10.35
CA PHE A 141 -26.10 0.20 -9.65
C PHE A 141 -27.22 -0.79 -9.34
N VAL A 142 -27.59 -0.84 -8.06
CA VAL A 142 -28.64 -1.72 -7.54
C VAL A 142 -29.76 -0.84 -6.98
N GLU A 143 -30.86 -0.78 -7.70
CA GLU A 143 -32.02 0.00 -7.29
C GLU A 143 -32.83 -0.72 -6.20
N ALA A 144 -33.30 0.02 -5.24
CA ALA A 144 -34.09 -0.51 -4.13
C ALA A 144 -35.48 -0.97 -4.58
N GLU A 145 -36.05 -0.36 -5.62
CA GLU A 145 -37.40 -0.65 -6.12
C GLU A 145 -38.46 -0.64 -5.01
N SER A 146 -38.98 -1.83 -4.63
CA SER A 146 -39.97 -1.99 -3.56
C SER A 146 -39.35 -2.37 -2.19
N ARG A 147 -38.02 -2.53 -2.12
CA ARG A 147 -37.27 -2.82 -0.90
C ARG A 147 -36.81 -1.53 -0.23
N SER A 148 -36.40 -1.60 1.02
CA SER A 148 -35.71 -0.48 1.65
C SER A 148 -34.26 -0.38 1.15
N LEU A 149 -33.68 0.82 1.17
CA LEU A 149 -32.28 1.03 0.82
C LEU A 149 -31.34 0.18 1.70
N GLU A 150 -31.67 0.00 3.00
CA GLU A 150 -30.89 -0.80 3.92
C GLU A 150 -30.90 -2.31 3.57
N GLU A 151 -32.02 -2.84 3.11
CA GLU A 151 -32.11 -4.23 2.64
C GLU A 151 -31.18 -4.46 1.44
N VAL A 152 -31.20 -3.55 0.47
CA VAL A 152 -30.33 -3.62 -0.71
C VAL A 152 -28.86 -3.42 -0.33
N ALA A 153 -28.58 -2.45 0.52
CA ALA A 153 -27.22 -2.22 1.03
C ALA A 153 -26.69 -3.44 1.79
N SER A 154 -27.53 -4.08 2.60
CA SER A 154 -27.16 -5.30 3.33
C SER A 154 -26.83 -6.46 2.39
N GLU A 155 -27.54 -6.58 1.27
CA GLU A 155 -27.24 -7.56 0.23
C GLU A 155 -25.90 -7.26 -0.47
N CYS A 156 -25.65 -6.01 -0.87
CA CYS A 156 -24.37 -5.58 -1.44
C CYS A 156 -23.22 -5.88 -0.46
N ARG A 157 -23.38 -5.52 0.81
CA ARG A 157 -22.42 -5.82 1.86
C ARG A 157 -22.08 -7.29 1.95
N ARG A 158 -23.11 -8.15 1.97
CA ARG A 158 -22.93 -9.59 2.07
C ARG A 158 -22.20 -10.22 0.88
N THR A 159 -22.33 -9.65 -0.31
CA THR A 159 -21.71 -10.16 -1.54
C THR A 159 -20.30 -9.61 -1.77
N MET A 160 -19.97 -8.44 -1.19
CA MET A 160 -18.70 -7.74 -1.40
C MET A 160 -17.73 -7.91 -0.23
N ASP A 161 -18.23 -8.23 0.96
CA ASP A 161 -17.42 -8.44 2.15
C ASP A 161 -16.67 -9.78 2.05
N HIS A 162 -15.40 -9.78 2.42
CA HIS A 162 -14.51 -10.95 2.39
C HIS A 162 -14.26 -11.59 1.01
N LYS A 163 -14.27 -10.77 -0.04
CA LYS A 163 -13.97 -11.24 -1.39
C LYS A 163 -12.48 -11.51 -1.57
N ASP A 164 -12.14 -12.63 -2.19
CA ASP A 164 -10.75 -12.90 -2.59
C ASP A 164 -10.49 -12.35 -4.00
N TYR A 165 -9.48 -11.49 -4.10
CA TYR A 165 -8.99 -10.92 -5.36
C TYR A 165 -7.72 -11.63 -5.88
N ALA A 166 -7.46 -12.86 -5.48
CA ALA A 166 -6.19 -13.55 -5.76
C ALA A 166 -5.82 -13.59 -7.24
N THR A 167 -6.82 -13.75 -8.11
CA THR A 167 -6.63 -13.87 -9.57
C THR A 167 -7.49 -12.88 -10.34
N SER A 168 -8.09 -11.92 -9.67
CA SER A 168 -8.98 -10.96 -10.31
C SER A 168 -8.18 -9.96 -11.15
N VAL A 169 -8.65 -9.68 -12.34
CA VAL A 169 -8.14 -8.60 -13.19
C VAL A 169 -8.33 -7.23 -12.53
N HIS A 170 -9.38 -7.08 -11.68
CA HIS A 170 -9.62 -5.87 -10.93
C HIS A 170 -9.31 -6.09 -9.46
N PRO A 171 -8.41 -5.29 -8.86
CA PRO A 171 -8.13 -5.36 -7.43
C PRO A 171 -9.22 -4.68 -6.57
N TYR A 172 -10.37 -4.39 -7.16
CA TYR A 172 -11.49 -3.68 -6.53
C TYR A 172 -12.84 -4.15 -7.10
N GLU A 173 -13.88 -3.82 -6.37
CA GLU A 173 -15.26 -3.86 -6.81
C GLU A 173 -16.01 -2.66 -6.23
N LEU A 174 -16.80 -1.97 -7.05
CA LEU A 174 -17.65 -0.86 -6.63
C LEU A 174 -19.10 -1.17 -7.00
N LYS A 175 -20.00 -0.90 -6.05
CA LYS A 175 -21.45 -0.93 -6.27
C LYS A 175 -22.10 0.31 -5.67
N VAL A 176 -23.23 0.70 -6.19
CA VAL A 176 -24.09 1.72 -5.60
C VAL A 176 -25.46 1.15 -5.37
N SER A 177 -25.90 1.07 -4.12
CA SER A 177 -27.31 0.85 -3.79
C SER A 177 -28.02 2.18 -3.70
N THR A 178 -29.22 2.31 -4.28
CA THR A 178 -29.95 3.59 -4.33
C THR A 178 -31.47 3.40 -4.27
N ASP A 179 -32.16 4.36 -3.64
CA ASP A 179 -33.61 4.52 -3.71
C ASP A 179 -34.04 5.69 -4.62
N GLY A 180 -33.07 6.25 -5.37
CA GLY A 180 -33.28 7.39 -6.25
C GLY A 180 -33.08 8.76 -5.55
N ILE A 181 -33.12 8.82 -4.22
CA ILE A 181 -32.92 10.03 -3.41
C ILE A 181 -31.60 9.96 -2.63
N LYS A 182 -31.36 8.80 -2.03
CA LYS A 182 -30.17 8.48 -1.27
C LYS A 182 -29.46 7.31 -1.94
N SER A 183 -28.15 7.29 -1.81
CA SER A 183 -27.31 6.23 -2.34
C SER A 183 -26.25 5.85 -1.31
N ILE A 184 -25.79 4.62 -1.38
CA ILE A 184 -24.66 4.13 -0.63
C ILE A 184 -23.65 3.56 -1.64
N LEU A 185 -22.47 4.14 -1.67
CA LEU A 185 -21.35 3.61 -2.45
C LEU A 185 -20.63 2.54 -1.61
N HIS A 186 -20.64 1.33 -2.11
CA HIS A 186 -19.94 0.18 -1.56
C HIS A 186 -18.62 0.02 -2.28
N ILE A 187 -17.54 -0.11 -1.53
CA ILE A 187 -16.19 -0.22 -2.07
C ILE A 187 -15.51 -1.41 -1.41
N SER A 188 -15.01 -2.31 -2.22
CA SER A 188 -14.19 -3.42 -1.80
C SER A 188 -12.87 -3.36 -2.56
N VAL A 189 -11.73 -3.43 -1.86
CA VAL A 189 -10.40 -3.34 -2.45
C VAL A 189 -9.44 -4.36 -1.87
N ASN A 190 -8.49 -4.80 -2.69
CA ASN A 190 -7.38 -5.64 -2.26
C ASN A 190 -6.33 -4.81 -1.51
N LEU A 191 -6.17 -5.03 -0.20
CA LEU A 191 -5.21 -4.30 0.63
C LEU A 191 -3.75 -4.65 0.36
N ALA A 192 -3.47 -5.68 -0.43
CA ALA A 192 -2.12 -5.91 -0.93
C ALA A 192 -1.66 -4.85 -1.94
N LEU A 193 -2.61 -4.14 -2.58
CA LEU A 193 -2.33 -3.10 -3.56
C LEU A 193 -2.64 -1.69 -3.05
N CYS A 194 -3.66 -1.52 -2.21
CA CYS A 194 -4.13 -0.22 -1.73
C CYS A 194 -4.20 -0.23 -0.20
N ASP A 195 -3.46 0.62 0.46
CA ASP A 195 -3.62 0.90 1.89
C ASP A 195 -4.72 1.94 2.14
N PHE A 196 -4.95 2.28 3.39
CA PHE A 196 -5.99 3.26 3.76
C PHE A 196 -5.73 4.66 3.18
N LEU A 197 -4.48 5.09 3.09
CA LEU A 197 -4.13 6.39 2.50
C LEU A 197 -4.38 6.37 0.99
N SER A 198 -4.02 5.30 0.31
CA SER A 198 -4.30 5.09 -1.12
C SER A 198 -5.81 5.17 -1.40
N ILE A 199 -6.63 4.51 -0.58
CA ILE A 199 -8.09 4.55 -0.71
C ILE A 199 -8.60 5.99 -0.53
N THR A 200 -8.08 6.72 0.45
CA THR A 200 -8.47 8.13 0.68
C THR A 200 -8.15 9.01 -0.52
N ILE A 201 -6.97 8.84 -1.13
CA ILE A 201 -6.57 9.57 -2.34
C ILE A 201 -7.49 9.23 -3.51
N ILE A 202 -7.76 7.96 -3.74
CA ILE A 202 -8.64 7.47 -4.81
C ILE A 202 -10.05 8.06 -4.66
N LEU A 203 -10.60 8.07 -3.44
CA LEU A 203 -11.93 8.63 -3.17
C LEU A 203 -11.99 10.14 -3.36
N ASN A 204 -10.96 10.88 -2.96
CA ASN A 204 -10.87 12.31 -3.21
C ASN A 204 -10.81 12.61 -4.71
N ASP A 205 -10.03 11.84 -5.47
CA ASP A 205 -9.97 12.01 -6.93
C ASP A 205 -11.29 11.59 -7.60
N LEU A 206 -11.99 10.58 -7.08
CA LEU A 206 -13.32 10.22 -7.56
C LEU A 206 -14.32 11.37 -7.35
N ALA A 207 -14.33 12.01 -6.18
CA ALA A 207 -15.19 13.16 -5.90
C ALA A 207 -14.87 14.33 -6.84
N ARG A 208 -13.59 14.70 -6.98
CA ARG A 208 -13.14 15.77 -7.89
C ARG A 208 -13.52 15.48 -9.34
N ALA A 209 -13.27 14.27 -9.82
CA ALA A 209 -13.63 13.85 -11.17
C ALA A 209 -15.15 13.84 -11.40
N TYR A 210 -15.95 13.46 -10.38
CA TYR A 210 -17.40 13.53 -10.40
C TYR A 210 -17.88 14.96 -10.49
N ASP A 211 -17.23 15.92 -9.82
CA ASP A 211 -17.52 17.35 -9.90
C ASP A 211 -17.05 17.99 -11.21
N GLY A 212 -16.40 17.23 -12.08
CA GLY A 212 -15.98 17.67 -13.40
C GLY A 212 -14.57 18.27 -13.45
N GLU A 213 -13.82 18.18 -12.35
CA GLU A 213 -12.41 18.58 -12.35
C GLU A 213 -11.57 17.68 -13.26
N GLN A 214 -10.53 18.27 -13.81
CA GLN A 214 -9.47 17.48 -14.46
C GLN A 214 -8.53 16.96 -13.38
N LEU A 215 -8.26 15.67 -13.43
CA LEU A 215 -7.21 15.08 -12.61
C LEU A 215 -5.87 15.32 -13.32
N ASP A 216 -4.88 15.79 -12.57
CA ASP A 216 -3.55 16.04 -13.12
C ASP A 216 -2.94 14.74 -13.66
N SER A 217 -2.21 14.83 -14.76
CA SER A 217 -1.49 13.68 -15.31
C SER A 217 -0.40 13.23 -14.33
N SER A 218 -0.26 11.94 -14.14
CA SER A 218 0.77 11.38 -13.28
C SER A 218 2.14 11.38 -13.96
N ASP A 219 2.75 12.56 -14.14
CA ASP A 219 4.18 12.68 -14.49
C ASP A 219 5.10 12.36 -13.32
N GLU A 220 4.55 11.77 -12.31
CA GLU A 220 5.18 11.51 -11.05
C GLU A 220 5.97 10.18 -11.07
N ILE A 221 6.67 9.93 -10.00
CA ILE A 221 7.39 8.69 -9.75
C ILE A 221 6.37 7.55 -9.68
N SER A 222 6.54 6.52 -10.48
CA SER A 222 5.69 5.34 -10.43
C SER A 222 5.97 4.52 -9.16
N PHE A 223 5.00 3.71 -8.72
CA PHE A 223 5.22 2.78 -7.61
C PHE A 223 6.30 1.76 -7.95
N ARG A 224 6.42 1.38 -9.22
CA ARG A 224 7.52 0.55 -9.73
C ARG A 224 8.88 1.22 -9.50
N ASP A 225 9.04 2.48 -9.86
CA ASP A 225 10.29 3.21 -9.65
C ASP A 225 10.67 3.26 -8.17
N PHE A 226 9.68 3.51 -7.30
CA PHE A 226 9.87 3.48 -5.85
C PHE A 226 10.36 2.11 -5.35
N VAL A 227 9.69 1.03 -5.74
CA VAL A 227 10.04 -0.33 -5.29
C VAL A 227 11.43 -0.74 -5.81
N MET A 228 11.74 -0.44 -7.07
CA MET A 228 13.03 -0.77 -7.66
C MET A 228 14.17 0.02 -7.02
N ASP A 229 13.94 1.30 -6.74
CA ASP A 229 14.91 2.14 -6.03
C ASP A 229 15.10 1.67 -4.58
N ALA A 230 14.03 1.37 -3.85
CA ALA A 230 14.09 0.86 -2.49
C ALA A 230 14.87 -0.48 -2.41
N LYS A 231 14.64 -1.39 -3.33
CA LYS A 231 15.40 -2.66 -3.41
C LYS A 231 16.88 -2.45 -3.72
N THR A 232 17.19 -1.55 -4.64
CA THR A 232 18.58 -1.23 -4.99
C THR A 232 19.30 -0.58 -3.81
N ARG A 233 18.66 0.33 -3.10
CA ARG A 233 19.22 0.98 -1.90
C ARG A 233 19.32 0.01 -0.73
N GLY A 234 18.34 -0.84 -0.52
CA GLY A 234 18.29 -1.79 0.60
C GLY A 234 19.46 -2.75 0.63
N VAL A 235 19.79 -3.33 -0.52
CA VAL A 235 20.90 -4.31 -0.64
C VAL A 235 22.27 -3.71 -0.30
N SER A 236 22.46 -2.43 -0.53
CA SER A 236 23.76 -1.73 -0.36
C SER A 236 23.77 -0.74 0.83
N SER A 237 22.68 -0.65 1.59
CA SER A 237 22.56 0.32 2.67
C SER A 237 23.34 -0.11 3.93
N PRO A 238 24.38 0.64 4.34
CA PRO A 238 25.01 0.42 5.65
C PRO A 238 24.03 0.55 6.82
N SER A 239 22.90 1.28 6.63
CA SER A 239 21.86 1.38 7.66
C SER A 239 21.13 0.07 7.85
N LEU A 240 20.78 -0.64 6.78
CA LEU A 240 20.10 -1.93 6.88
C LEU A 240 20.92 -2.91 7.72
N LYS A 241 22.24 -2.99 7.47
CA LYS A 241 23.12 -3.85 8.25
C LYS A 241 23.19 -3.43 9.73
N ALA A 242 23.24 -2.13 9.99
CA ALA A 242 23.24 -1.63 11.37
C ALA A 242 21.90 -1.90 12.08
N ASP A 243 20.77 -1.80 11.34
CA ASP A 243 19.44 -2.13 11.85
C ASP A 243 19.30 -3.63 12.12
N GLU A 244 19.82 -4.47 11.23
CA GLU A 244 19.90 -5.92 11.41
C GLU A 244 20.74 -6.29 12.65
N GLU A 245 21.92 -5.72 12.82
CA GLU A 245 22.78 -5.90 14.01
C GLU A 245 22.05 -5.42 15.28
N TYR A 246 21.36 -4.28 15.21
CA TYR A 246 20.60 -3.73 16.35
C TYR A 246 19.48 -4.66 16.80
N TRP A 247 18.67 -5.14 15.86
CA TRP A 247 17.54 -6.03 16.17
C TRP A 247 18.00 -7.43 16.55
N SER A 248 18.99 -7.98 15.84
CA SER A 248 19.56 -9.30 16.16
C SER A 248 20.10 -9.38 17.57
N ALA A 249 20.74 -8.31 18.04
CA ALA A 249 21.25 -8.24 19.41
C ALA A 249 20.14 -8.19 20.49
N ARG A 250 18.88 -7.91 20.10
CA ARG A 250 17.74 -7.73 21.01
C ARG A 250 16.67 -8.81 20.91
N ILE A 251 16.75 -9.68 19.92
CA ILE A 251 15.74 -10.73 19.70
C ILE A 251 15.48 -11.55 20.96
N ASP A 252 16.55 -11.93 21.67
CA ASP A 252 16.44 -12.74 22.89
C ASP A 252 15.85 -11.96 24.09
N GLU A 253 15.87 -10.63 24.05
CA GLU A 253 15.33 -9.74 25.07
C GLU A 253 13.87 -9.34 24.82
N LEU A 254 13.35 -9.63 23.61
CA LEU A 254 11.97 -9.29 23.27
C LEU A 254 11.00 -10.11 24.12
N PRO A 255 9.95 -9.47 24.67
CA PRO A 255 8.93 -10.22 25.40
C PRO A 255 8.22 -11.19 24.45
N PRO A 256 7.78 -12.36 24.96
CA PRO A 256 6.97 -13.28 24.17
C PRO A 256 5.65 -12.60 23.74
N ALA A 257 5.04 -13.14 22.68
CA ALA A 257 3.72 -12.67 22.26
C ALA A 257 2.71 -12.75 23.41
N PRO A 258 1.79 -11.79 23.54
CA PRO A 258 0.77 -11.82 24.59
C PRO A 258 -0.09 -13.09 24.46
N MET A 259 -0.24 -13.80 25.56
CA MET A 259 -1.13 -14.97 25.61
C MET A 259 -2.57 -14.48 25.80
N LEU A 260 -3.34 -14.53 24.71
CA LEU A 260 -4.77 -14.32 24.78
C LEU A 260 -5.47 -15.59 25.32
N PRO A 261 -6.60 -15.46 26.04
CA PRO A 261 -7.38 -16.62 26.42
C PRO A 261 -7.92 -17.30 25.15
N MET A 262 -7.26 -18.36 24.75
CA MET A 262 -7.66 -19.15 23.59
C MET A 262 -8.78 -20.11 24.00
N GLY A 263 -9.84 -20.18 23.21
CA GLY A 263 -10.83 -21.24 23.32
C GLY A 263 -10.23 -22.62 23.06
N PRO A 264 -10.97 -23.70 23.29
CA PRO A 264 -10.53 -25.04 22.95
C PRO A 264 -10.10 -25.06 21.47
N ASN A 265 -8.90 -25.55 21.22
CA ASN A 265 -8.32 -25.63 19.89
C ASN A 265 -9.28 -26.39 18.96
N PRO A 266 -9.86 -25.78 17.94
CA PRO A 266 -10.71 -26.51 17.03
C PRO A 266 -9.83 -27.44 16.22
N ASP A 267 -9.85 -28.72 16.50
CA ASP A 267 -9.12 -29.77 15.75
C ASP A 267 -9.58 -29.90 14.29
N VAL A 268 -10.64 -29.17 13.94
CA VAL A 268 -11.21 -29.19 12.60
C VAL A 268 -11.40 -27.76 12.09
N ARG A 269 -10.66 -27.37 11.08
CA ARG A 269 -10.92 -26.13 10.34
C ARG A 269 -12.21 -26.30 9.52
N THR A 270 -13.29 -25.79 10.04
CA THR A 270 -14.60 -25.73 9.35
C THR A 270 -14.71 -24.56 8.38
N GLY A 271 -13.58 -24.00 7.95
CA GLY A 271 -13.51 -22.77 7.17
C GLY A 271 -13.44 -21.52 8.03
N VAL A 272 -12.94 -20.44 7.47
CA VAL A 272 -12.90 -19.14 8.15
C VAL A 272 -14.29 -18.53 8.10
N ARG A 273 -14.87 -18.21 9.27
CA ARG A 273 -16.16 -17.52 9.38
C ARG A 273 -15.92 -16.17 10.05
N PHE A 274 -16.28 -15.11 9.36
CA PHE A 274 -16.27 -13.76 9.89
C PHE A 274 -17.61 -13.44 10.54
N ILE A 275 -17.58 -12.80 11.70
CA ILE A 275 -18.76 -12.31 12.41
C ILE A 275 -18.56 -10.81 12.59
N ARG A 276 -19.50 -10.03 12.09
CA ARG A 276 -19.49 -8.57 12.28
C ARG A 276 -20.07 -8.24 13.64
N HIS A 277 -19.28 -7.58 14.46
CA HIS A 277 -19.72 -6.96 15.71
C HIS A 277 -19.88 -5.47 15.47
N GLN A 278 -21.06 -4.94 15.75
CA GLN A 278 -21.36 -3.51 15.60
C GLN A 278 -21.72 -2.94 16.97
N MET A 279 -21.17 -1.78 17.26
CA MET A 279 -21.43 -1.02 18.48
C MET A 279 -21.60 0.45 18.10
N SER A 280 -22.56 1.13 18.68
CA SER A 280 -22.74 2.57 18.53
C SER A 280 -22.37 3.23 19.86
N LEU A 281 -21.54 4.27 19.79
CA LEU A 281 -21.25 5.13 20.94
C LEU A 281 -22.25 6.26 20.98
N THR A 282 -22.66 6.65 22.16
CA THR A 282 -23.46 7.88 22.37
C THR A 282 -22.56 9.08 22.49
N ASP A 283 -23.10 10.30 22.31
CA ASP A 283 -22.32 11.54 22.38
C ASP A 283 -21.62 11.77 23.74
N ASN A 284 -21.91 10.94 24.74
CA ASN A 284 -21.31 10.98 26.07
C ASN A 284 -20.31 9.87 26.37
N GLU A 285 -20.04 9.00 25.42
CA GLU A 285 -19.06 7.88 25.50
C GLU A 285 -17.88 8.10 24.58
#